data_cb48696be6ca0f72ec09264800d4837b
#
_entry.id   cb48696be6ca0f72ec09264800d4837b
#
_cell.length_a   1.000
_cell.length_b   1.000
_cell.length_c   1.000
_cell.angle_alpha   90.00
_cell.angle_beta   90.00
_cell.angle_gamma   90.00
#
_symmetry.space_group_name_H-M   'P 1'
#
loop_
_entity.id
_entity.type
_entity.pdbx_description
1 polymer ?
#
loop_
_entity_poly.entity_id
_entity_poly.type
_entity_poly.pdbx_seq_one_letter_code
_entity_poly.pdbx_strand_id
1 'polypeptide(L)'
;MAAHKTAAGADFELDKTEVLLLVLASGLARRKFLLRQLEEIGNELDALQSYLSKHRPPSSLDSLLDDATLVNILKKELPAPEASLAETLDKWVHEAYEKNPEHPENLIVPTVTGEMVRSKSEAMILMLLEYYGIPYRYECRLDIGRKAYYPDFTIRHPITGETFYWEHVGMLDKHSYRSDFLNKLHKYINNGLIPDHNLILTYESDDHPLDIRIAIDKIREFLLYDELQTI
;
A
#
# COMPACT_ATOMS: atom_id res chain seq x y z
N MET A 1 63.37 6.28 -12.62
CA MET A 1 62.79 6.42 -11.28
C MET A 1 61.89 7.64 -11.28
N ALA A 2 60.61 7.45 -11.45
CA ALA A 2 59.63 8.54 -11.48
C ALA A 2 58.89 8.52 -10.13
N ALA A 3 59.00 9.61 -9.38
CA ALA A 3 58.37 9.78 -8.08
C ALA A 3 56.88 10.16 -8.27
N HIS A 4 55.98 9.33 -7.80
CA HIS A 4 54.58 9.66 -7.64
C HIS A 4 54.44 10.70 -6.53
N LYS A 5 54.02 11.91 -6.87
CA LYS A 5 53.51 12.90 -5.94
C LYS A 5 52.06 12.53 -5.60
N THR A 6 51.83 12.04 -4.40
CA THR A 6 50.53 11.98 -3.77
C THR A 6 50.05 13.39 -3.49
N ALA A 7 48.88 13.76 -4.06
CA ALA A 7 48.19 14.99 -3.72
C ALA A 7 47.66 14.89 -2.28
N ALA A 8 48.16 15.77 -1.40
CA ALA A 8 47.64 15.93 -0.07
C ALA A 8 46.21 16.47 -0.13
N GLY A 9 45.26 15.77 0.53
CA GLY A 9 43.93 16.27 0.79
C GLY A 9 44.04 17.48 1.71
N ALA A 10 43.54 18.62 1.25
CA ALA A 10 43.33 19.77 2.10
C ALA A 10 42.13 19.44 2.99
N ASP A 11 42.38 19.15 4.26
CA ASP A 11 41.35 19.16 5.30
C ASP A 11 40.83 20.59 5.41
N PHE A 12 39.63 20.81 4.89
CA PHE A 12 38.93 22.09 4.98
C PHE A 12 38.29 22.14 6.37
N GLU A 13 39.04 22.58 7.37
CA GLU A 13 38.52 22.84 8.72
C GLU A 13 37.79 24.19 8.66
N LEU A 14 36.46 24.17 8.62
CA LEU A 14 35.61 25.38 8.69
C LEU A 14 35.83 26.06 10.05
N ASP A 15 36.09 27.35 10.06
CA ASP A 15 36.12 28.19 11.25
C ASP A 15 34.76 28.15 11.98
N LYS A 16 34.78 28.22 13.32
CA LYS A 16 33.59 28.22 14.17
C LYS A 16 32.55 29.25 13.71
N THR A 17 32.99 30.39 13.18
CA THR A 17 32.14 31.44 12.64
C THR A 17 31.45 31.01 11.36
N GLU A 18 32.16 30.32 10.47
CA GLU A 18 31.60 29.77 9.21
C GLU A 18 30.58 28.67 9.48
N VAL A 19 30.83 27.78 10.43
CA VAL A 19 29.87 26.76 10.86
C VAL A 19 28.62 27.41 11.44
N LEU A 20 28.75 28.42 12.28
CA LEU A 20 27.63 29.17 12.86
C LEU A 20 26.79 29.87 11.76
N LEU A 21 27.44 30.48 10.79
CA LEU A 21 26.76 31.10 9.64
C LEU A 21 26.01 30.11 8.79
N LEU A 22 26.58 28.92 8.53
CA LEU A 22 25.91 27.85 7.80
C LEU A 22 24.67 27.32 8.54
N VAL A 23 24.77 27.12 9.86
CA VAL A 23 23.65 26.72 10.71
C VAL A 23 22.53 27.78 10.70
N LEU A 24 22.87 29.04 10.83
CA LEU A 24 21.89 30.14 10.76
C LEU A 24 21.25 30.24 9.37
N ALA A 25 22.05 30.16 8.31
CA ALA A 25 21.54 30.20 6.94
C ALA A 25 20.59 29.01 6.64
N SER A 26 20.93 27.79 7.09
CA SER A 26 20.07 26.62 6.93
C SER A 26 18.76 26.77 7.74
N GLY A 27 18.81 27.29 8.95
CA GLY A 27 17.64 27.58 9.77
C GLY A 27 16.71 28.63 9.13
N LEU A 28 17.28 29.70 8.54
CA LEU A 28 16.51 30.71 7.81
C LEU A 28 15.88 30.15 6.53
N ALA A 29 16.61 29.32 5.76
CA ALA A 29 16.10 28.69 4.58
C ALA A 29 14.94 27.73 4.90
N ARG A 30 15.10 26.92 5.96
CA ARG A 30 14.03 26.02 6.44
C ARG A 30 12.81 26.81 6.92
N ARG A 31 12.99 27.90 7.65
CA ARG A 31 11.88 28.76 8.07
C ARG A 31 11.15 29.35 6.86
N LYS A 32 11.87 29.86 5.87
CA LYS A 32 11.28 30.42 4.65
C LYS A 32 10.49 29.35 3.87
N PHE A 33 11.03 28.15 3.77
CA PHE A 33 10.34 27.02 3.13
C PHE A 33 9.03 26.67 3.86
N LEU A 34 9.07 26.53 5.18
CA LEU A 34 7.88 26.20 5.98
C LEU A 34 6.81 27.30 5.91
N LEU A 35 7.20 28.57 5.92
CA LEU A 35 6.27 29.69 5.77
C LEU A 35 5.57 29.64 4.41
N ARG A 36 6.29 29.30 3.34
CA ARG A 36 5.69 29.14 2.02
C ARG A 36 4.72 27.96 1.94
N GLN A 37 5.06 26.82 2.54
CA GLN A 37 4.13 25.69 2.63
C GLN A 37 2.87 26.03 3.42
N LEU A 38 2.99 26.78 4.52
CA LEU A 38 1.84 27.24 5.30
C LEU A 38 0.94 28.16 4.48
N GLU A 39 1.51 29.05 3.67
CA GLU A 39 0.76 29.92 2.76
C GLU A 39 0.03 29.11 1.68
N GLU A 40 0.70 28.13 1.07
CA GLU A 40 0.10 27.23 0.07
C GLU A 40 -1.06 26.42 0.67
N ILE A 41 -0.88 25.80 1.83
CA ILE A 41 -1.93 25.07 2.56
C ILE A 41 -3.10 26.01 2.93
N GLY A 42 -2.81 27.23 3.35
CA GLY A 42 -3.82 28.24 3.65
C GLY A 42 -4.70 28.53 2.42
N ASN A 43 -4.09 28.75 1.27
CA ASN A 43 -4.80 28.98 0.00
C ASN A 43 -5.66 27.80 -0.42
N GLU A 44 -5.16 26.56 -0.23
CA GLU A 44 -5.96 25.35 -0.51
C GLU A 44 -7.16 25.22 0.43
N LEU A 45 -6.98 25.50 1.73
CA LEU A 45 -8.07 25.51 2.70
C LEU A 45 -9.14 26.55 2.35
N ASP A 46 -8.75 27.76 1.97
CA ASP A 46 -9.67 28.82 1.56
C ASP A 46 -10.44 28.41 0.29
N ALA A 47 -9.77 27.78 -0.67
CA ALA A 47 -10.40 27.26 -1.88
C ALA A 47 -11.43 26.16 -1.57
N LEU A 48 -11.08 25.22 -0.69
CA LEU A 48 -11.98 24.15 -0.24
C LEU A 48 -13.16 24.70 0.56
N GLN A 49 -12.95 25.65 1.45
CA GLN A 49 -14.03 26.31 2.19
C GLN A 49 -14.98 27.07 1.26
N SER A 50 -14.41 27.78 0.27
CA SER A 50 -15.21 28.45 -0.76
C SER A 50 -16.02 27.47 -1.59
N TYR A 51 -15.44 26.34 -1.97
CA TYR A 51 -16.15 25.26 -2.65
C TYR A 51 -17.30 24.72 -1.80
N LEU A 52 -17.01 24.31 -0.56
CA LEU A 52 -18.04 23.77 0.35
C LEU A 52 -19.16 24.76 0.66
N SER A 53 -18.85 26.05 0.78
CA SER A 53 -19.86 27.09 1.02
C SER A 53 -20.79 27.33 -0.18
N LYS A 54 -20.30 27.09 -1.39
CA LYS A 54 -21.05 27.24 -2.65
C LYS A 54 -21.70 25.93 -3.08
N HIS A 55 -21.15 24.81 -2.64
CA HIS A 55 -21.69 23.49 -2.93
C HIS A 55 -22.89 23.24 -2.02
N ARG A 56 -24.05 23.57 -2.50
CA ARG A 56 -25.32 23.12 -1.89
C ARG A 56 -25.56 21.72 -2.39
N PRO A 57 -25.59 20.68 -1.51
CA PRO A 57 -26.14 19.41 -1.91
C PRO A 57 -27.53 19.68 -2.44
N PRO A 58 -27.97 19.01 -3.51
CA PRO A 58 -29.29 19.29 -4.11
C PRO A 58 -30.36 19.00 -3.05
N SER A 59 -30.75 20.06 -2.32
CA SER A 59 -31.86 20.01 -1.36
C SER A 59 -33.21 19.59 -2.00
N SER A 60 -33.23 19.62 -3.33
CA SER A 60 -34.34 19.09 -4.11
C SER A 60 -34.38 17.56 -4.18
N LEU A 61 -33.26 16.85 -4.05
CA LEU A 61 -33.27 15.39 -4.05
C LEU A 61 -33.78 14.82 -2.73
N ASP A 62 -33.34 15.38 -1.59
CA ASP A 62 -33.82 14.95 -0.28
C ASP A 62 -35.34 15.19 -0.12
N SER A 63 -35.85 16.32 -0.59
CA SER A 63 -37.29 16.60 -0.57
C SER A 63 -38.12 15.73 -1.54
N LEU A 64 -37.49 15.24 -2.62
CA LEU A 64 -38.09 14.27 -3.52
C LEU A 64 -38.07 12.84 -2.95
N LEU A 65 -37.08 12.52 -2.13
CA LEU A 65 -36.97 11.22 -1.45
C LEU A 65 -37.91 11.09 -0.25
N ASP A 66 -38.45 12.21 0.27
CA ASP A 66 -39.48 12.21 1.31
C ASP A 66 -40.89 11.88 0.73
N ASP A 67 -41.12 11.95 -0.59
CA ASP A 67 -42.36 11.51 -1.22
C ASP A 67 -42.31 9.99 -1.51
N ALA A 68 -42.97 9.22 -0.65
CA ALA A 68 -43.04 7.75 -0.76
C ALA A 68 -43.59 7.27 -2.12
N THR A 69 -44.41 8.07 -2.78
CA THR A 69 -44.98 7.75 -4.10
C THR A 69 -43.90 7.87 -5.17
N LEU A 70 -43.11 8.93 -5.12
CA LEU A 70 -42.02 9.19 -6.06
C LEU A 70 -40.88 8.17 -5.88
N VAL A 71 -40.53 7.86 -4.62
CA VAL A 71 -39.56 6.83 -4.30
C VAL A 71 -39.97 5.44 -4.84
N ASN A 72 -41.27 5.10 -4.74
CA ASN A 72 -41.74 3.81 -5.26
C ASN A 72 -41.80 3.78 -6.81
N ILE A 73 -42.05 4.91 -7.48
CA ILE A 73 -41.97 5.02 -8.94
C ILE A 73 -40.49 4.90 -9.38
N LEU A 74 -39.57 5.63 -8.72
CA LEU A 74 -38.14 5.60 -9.03
C LEU A 74 -37.51 4.20 -8.79
N LYS A 75 -37.92 3.52 -7.73
CA LYS A 75 -37.48 2.14 -7.47
C LYS A 75 -37.93 1.13 -8.52
N LYS A 76 -39.03 1.43 -9.20
CA LYS A 76 -39.63 0.57 -10.25
C LYS A 76 -38.98 0.78 -11.62
N GLU A 77 -38.53 2.01 -11.90
CA GLU A 77 -38.02 2.46 -13.19
C GLU A 77 -36.47 2.52 -13.25
N LEU A 78 -35.81 2.67 -12.09
CA LEU A 78 -34.34 2.64 -12.00
C LEU A 78 -33.88 1.23 -11.63
N PRO A 79 -32.84 0.70 -12.31
CA PRO A 79 -32.21 -0.51 -11.85
C PRO A 79 -31.74 -0.28 -10.41
N ALA A 80 -31.80 -1.35 -9.57
CA ALA A 80 -31.27 -1.27 -8.22
C ALA A 80 -29.86 -0.67 -8.26
N PRO A 81 -29.54 0.31 -7.40
CA PRO A 81 -28.21 0.91 -7.40
C PRO A 81 -27.18 -0.24 -7.26
N GLU A 82 -26.24 -0.29 -8.17
CA GLU A 82 -25.11 -1.20 -8.03
C GLU A 82 -24.42 -0.91 -6.70
N ALA A 83 -24.06 -1.97 -5.98
CA ALA A 83 -23.33 -1.82 -4.72
C ALA A 83 -22.10 -0.94 -4.97
N SER A 84 -21.87 0.03 -4.10
CA SER A 84 -20.66 0.86 -4.20
C SER A 84 -19.42 -0.03 -4.15
N LEU A 85 -18.30 0.44 -4.71
CA LEU A 85 -17.06 -0.31 -4.64
C LEU A 85 -16.72 -0.66 -3.17
N ALA A 86 -16.92 0.28 -2.24
CA ALA A 86 -16.68 0.05 -0.82
C ALA A 86 -17.53 -1.10 -0.25
N GLU A 87 -18.85 -1.14 -0.57
CA GLU A 87 -19.73 -2.25 -0.16
C GLU A 87 -19.32 -3.58 -0.78
N THR A 88 -18.87 -3.54 -2.04
CA THR A 88 -18.39 -4.73 -2.75
C THR A 88 -17.11 -5.28 -2.11
N LEU A 89 -16.18 -4.40 -1.75
CA LEU A 89 -14.93 -4.75 -1.09
C LEU A 89 -15.17 -5.27 0.33
N ASP A 90 -16.04 -4.61 1.10
CA ASP A 90 -16.43 -5.06 2.44
C ASP A 90 -17.05 -6.45 2.40
N LYS A 91 -17.99 -6.69 1.50
CA LYS A 91 -18.56 -8.01 1.28
C LYS A 91 -17.50 -9.03 0.91
N TRP A 92 -16.58 -8.68 0.00
CA TRP A 92 -15.52 -9.57 -0.42
C TRP A 92 -14.60 -9.95 0.74
N VAL A 93 -14.22 -9.03 1.62
CA VAL A 93 -13.38 -9.32 2.81
C VAL A 93 -14.05 -10.33 3.73
N HIS A 94 -15.36 -10.19 3.97
CA HIS A 94 -16.11 -11.00 4.94
C HIS A 94 -16.70 -12.30 4.34
N GLU A 95 -16.69 -12.46 3.02
CA GLU A 95 -17.15 -13.67 2.37
C GLU A 95 -16.21 -14.85 2.65
N ALA A 96 -16.78 -16.04 2.90
CA ALA A 96 -15.98 -17.23 3.12
C ALA A 96 -15.17 -17.58 1.87
N TYR A 97 -13.90 -17.93 2.05
CA TYR A 97 -13.00 -18.36 1.00
C TYR A 97 -12.17 -19.55 1.41
N GLU A 98 -11.65 -20.29 0.44
CA GLU A 98 -10.78 -21.43 0.68
C GLU A 98 -9.36 -20.96 1.01
N LYS A 99 -8.90 -21.31 2.21
CA LYS A 99 -7.54 -21.05 2.68
C LYS A 99 -6.62 -22.21 2.35
N ASN A 100 -5.30 -21.93 2.40
CA ASN A 100 -4.28 -22.95 2.25
C ASN A 100 -4.47 -24.08 3.28
N PRO A 101 -4.75 -25.34 2.82
CA PRO A 101 -4.89 -26.47 3.73
C PRO A 101 -3.56 -27.07 4.15
N GLU A 102 -2.43 -26.67 3.52
CA GLU A 102 -1.12 -27.27 3.78
C GLU A 102 -0.50 -26.71 5.06
N HIS A 103 0.04 -27.59 5.88
CA HIS A 103 0.81 -27.24 7.09
C HIS A 103 0.09 -26.29 8.05
N PRO A 104 -1.15 -26.57 8.50
CA PRO A 104 -1.88 -25.72 9.45
C PRO A 104 -1.15 -25.57 10.79
N GLU A 105 -0.27 -26.51 11.15
CA GLU A 105 0.60 -26.45 12.34
C GLU A 105 1.61 -25.29 12.30
N ASN A 106 1.87 -24.73 11.13
CA ASN A 106 2.76 -23.59 10.95
C ASN A 106 2.07 -22.23 11.16
N LEU A 107 0.76 -22.19 11.34
CA LEU A 107 0.02 -20.98 11.69
C LEU A 107 0.18 -20.68 13.18
N ILE A 108 1.31 -20.10 13.56
CA ILE A 108 1.74 -19.97 14.96
C ILE A 108 1.88 -18.52 15.46
N VAL A 109 1.87 -17.55 14.56
CA VAL A 109 2.04 -16.14 14.94
C VAL A 109 0.67 -15.45 14.98
N PRO A 110 0.20 -15.03 16.18
CA PRO A 110 -1.05 -14.31 16.30
C PRO A 110 -0.92 -12.87 15.81
N THR A 111 -1.95 -12.38 15.15
CA THR A 111 -2.08 -10.98 14.76
C THR A 111 -3.05 -10.24 15.68
N VAL A 112 -3.11 -8.92 15.57
CA VAL A 112 -4.03 -8.08 16.38
C VAL A 112 -5.51 -8.33 16.05
N THR A 113 -5.80 -8.83 14.86
CA THR A 113 -7.17 -9.18 14.43
C THR A 113 -7.60 -10.59 14.84
N GLY A 114 -6.66 -11.37 15.42
CA GLY A 114 -6.89 -12.77 15.78
C GLY A 114 -6.60 -13.76 14.65
N GLU A 115 -6.24 -13.28 13.45
CA GLU A 115 -5.74 -14.13 12.37
C GLU A 115 -4.41 -14.75 12.78
N MET A 116 -4.23 -16.05 12.52
CA MET A 116 -2.96 -16.74 12.74
C MET A 116 -2.19 -16.81 11.41
N VAL A 117 -0.94 -16.38 11.42
CA VAL A 117 -0.07 -16.39 10.23
C VAL A 117 1.20 -17.21 10.48
N ARG A 118 1.96 -17.50 9.42
CA ARG A 118 3.13 -18.40 9.50
C ARG A 118 4.38 -17.73 10.00
N SER A 119 4.55 -16.44 9.77
CA SER A 119 5.77 -15.70 10.14
C SER A 119 5.47 -14.35 10.78
N LYS A 120 6.49 -13.82 11.49
CA LYS A 120 6.42 -12.45 12.04
C LYS A 120 6.38 -11.39 10.95
N SER A 121 7.02 -11.64 9.83
CA SER A 121 7.04 -10.73 8.68
C SER A 121 5.67 -10.65 8.02
N GLU A 122 4.98 -11.78 7.87
CA GLU A 122 3.58 -11.81 7.43
C GLU A 122 2.65 -11.08 8.42
N ALA A 123 2.86 -11.26 9.73
CA ALA A 123 2.09 -10.52 10.75
C ALA A 123 2.31 -8.99 10.65
N MET A 124 3.54 -8.55 10.36
CA MET A 124 3.83 -7.13 10.13
C MET A 124 3.14 -6.59 8.88
N ILE A 125 3.18 -7.34 7.76
CA ILE A 125 2.50 -6.96 6.52
C ILE A 125 0.99 -6.87 6.76
N LEU A 126 0.40 -7.88 7.42
CA LEU A 126 -1.01 -7.89 7.76
C LEU A 126 -1.41 -6.68 8.61
N MET A 127 -0.64 -6.37 9.67
CA MET A 127 -0.86 -5.18 10.49
C MET A 127 -0.85 -3.89 9.68
N LEU A 128 0.03 -3.78 8.70
CA LEU A 128 0.08 -2.61 7.82
C LEU A 128 -1.14 -2.54 6.90
N LEU A 129 -1.56 -3.66 6.30
CA LEU A 129 -2.77 -3.71 5.48
C LEU A 129 -4.00 -3.26 6.29
N GLU A 130 -4.15 -3.75 7.54
CA GLU A 130 -5.18 -3.32 8.47
C GLU A 130 -5.07 -1.82 8.81
N TYR A 131 -3.87 -1.35 9.13
CA TYR A 131 -3.64 0.05 9.50
C TYR A 131 -4.03 1.01 8.38
N TYR A 132 -3.76 0.64 7.13
CA TYR A 132 -4.12 1.44 5.95
C TYR A 132 -5.53 1.17 5.42
N GLY A 133 -6.28 0.26 6.04
CA GLY A 133 -7.65 -0.10 5.63
C GLY A 133 -7.71 -0.76 4.25
N ILE A 134 -6.69 -1.52 3.90
CA ILE A 134 -6.57 -2.18 2.60
C ILE A 134 -7.26 -3.55 2.65
N PRO A 135 -8.25 -3.81 1.78
CA PRO A 135 -8.95 -5.09 1.73
C PRO A 135 -8.02 -6.24 1.31
N TYR A 136 -7.91 -7.27 2.12
CA TYR A 136 -7.08 -8.44 1.83
C TYR A 136 -7.73 -9.75 2.28
N ARG A 137 -7.20 -10.87 1.75
CA ARG A 137 -7.43 -12.24 2.22
C ARG A 137 -6.08 -12.94 2.39
N TYR A 138 -5.85 -13.53 3.54
CA TYR A 138 -4.63 -14.25 3.85
C TYR A 138 -4.69 -15.69 3.31
N GLU A 139 -3.64 -16.14 2.59
CA GLU A 139 -3.52 -17.47 1.98
C GLU A 139 -4.77 -17.90 1.21
N CYS A 140 -5.38 -16.99 0.46
CA CYS A 140 -6.55 -17.28 -0.35
C CYS A 140 -6.19 -18.10 -1.57
N ARG A 141 -7.00 -19.14 -1.86
CA ARG A 141 -6.82 -19.99 -3.03
C ARG A 141 -6.81 -19.18 -4.34
N LEU A 142 -5.82 -19.47 -5.16
CA LEU A 142 -5.66 -18.96 -6.51
C LEU A 142 -5.47 -20.13 -7.47
N ASP A 143 -6.40 -20.35 -8.37
CA ASP A 143 -6.30 -21.43 -9.37
C ASP A 143 -5.50 -20.97 -10.58
N ILE A 144 -4.38 -21.64 -10.85
CA ILE A 144 -3.55 -21.43 -12.03
C ILE A 144 -3.51 -22.74 -12.83
N GLY A 145 -4.21 -22.75 -13.94
CA GLY A 145 -4.38 -23.95 -14.74
C GLY A 145 -5.16 -25.03 -13.99
N ARG A 146 -4.49 -26.14 -13.66
CA ARG A 146 -5.10 -27.25 -12.90
C ARG A 146 -4.57 -27.35 -11.47
N LYS A 147 -3.78 -26.39 -11.03
CA LYS A 147 -3.16 -26.39 -9.70
C LYS A 147 -3.60 -25.18 -8.91
N ALA A 148 -3.91 -25.42 -7.62
CA ALA A 148 -4.14 -24.35 -6.66
C ALA A 148 -2.80 -23.79 -6.14
N TYR A 149 -2.74 -22.48 -5.98
CA TYR A 149 -1.68 -21.73 -5.32
C TYR A 149 -2.30 -20.89 -4.23
N TYR A 150 -1.49 -20.52 -3.27
CA TYR A 150 -1.91 -19.71 -2.12
C TYR A 150 -0.87 -18.60 -1.94
N PRO A 151 -1.10 -17.41 -2.53
CA PRO A 151 -0.32 -16.22 -2.21
C PRO A 151 -0.48 -15.88 -0.73
N ASP A 152 0.56 -15.31 -0.11
CA ASP A 152 0.46 -14.91 1.29
C ASP A 152 -0.70 -13.93 1.49
N PHE A 153 -0.84 -12.96 0.58
CA PHE A 153 -2.01 -12.07 0.57
C PHE A 153 -2.57 -11.90 -0.84
N THR A 154 -3.89 -12.05 -0.96
CA THR A 154 -4.67 -11.57 -2.09
C THR A 154 -5.32 -10.26 -1.67
N ILE A 155 -5.07 -9.19 -2.41
CA ILE A 155 -5.43 -7.82 -2.05
C ILE A 155 -6.37 -7.24 -3.10
N ARG A 156 -7.35 -6.46 -2.68
CA ARG A 156 -8.15 -5.63 -3.57
C ARG A 156 -7.77 -4.17 -3.38
N HIS A 157 -7.42 -3.52 -4.46
CA HIS A 157 -7.10 -2.09 -4.42
C HIS A 157 -8.31 -1.28 -3.93
N PRO A 158 -8.16 -0.43 -2.90
CA PRO A 158 -9.31 0.21 -2.25
C PRO A 158 -10.07 1.18 -3.16
N ILE A 159 -9.43 1.73 -4.19
CA ILE A 159 -10.01 2.73 -5.10
C ILE A 159 -10.43 2.11 -6.43
N THR A 160 -9.60 1.24 -7.04
CA THR A 160 -9.88 0.67 -8.36
C THR A 160 -10.58 -0.69 -8.30
N GLY A 161 -10.49 -1.40 -7.17
CA GLY A 161 -10.98 -2.77 -7.01
C GLY A 161 -10.14 -3.83 -7.71
N GLU A 162 -9.03 -3.44 -8.33
CA GLU A 162 -8.11 -4.36 -8.98
C GLU A 162 -7.48 -5.33 -7.99
N THR A 163 -7.08 -6.51 -8.48
CA THR A 163 -6.50 -7.54 -7.64
C THR A 163 -4.99 -7.50 -7.71
N PHE A 164 -4.37 -7.41 -6.53
CA PHE A 164 -2.93 -7.57 -6.31
C PHE A 164 -2.67 -8.81 -5.49
N TYR A 165 -1.48 -9.36 -5.65
CA TYR A 165 -0.99 -10.47 -4.85
C TYR A 165 0.29 -10.06 -4.16
N TRP A 166 0.50 -10.52 -2.94
CA TRP A 166 1.74 -10.27 -2.21
C TRP A 166 2.34 -11.60 -1.77
N GLU A 167 3.61 -11.78 -2.05
CA GLU A 167 4.44 -12.89 -1.57
C GLU A 167 5.59 -12.33 -0.73
N HIS A 168 5.72 -12.82 0.47
CA HIS A 168 6.86 -12.55 1.31
C HIS A 168 7.82 -13.74 1.29
N VAL A 169 8.99 -13.55 0.71
CA VAL A 169 9.96 -14.62 0.49
C VAL A 169 10.95 -14.65 1.65
N GLY A 170 10.67 -15.45 2.64
CA GLY A 170 11.59 -15.76 3.72
C GLY A 170 12.70 -16.73 3.29
N MET A 171 13.72 -16.91 4.14
CA MET A 171 14.74 -17.95 4.02
C MET A 171 15.44 -18.06 2.65
N LEU A 172 15.73 -16.91 2.00
CA LEU A 172 16.42 -16.88 0.70
C LEU A 172 17.80 -17.54 0.71
N ASP A 173 18.41 -17.65 1.84
CA ASP A 173 19.69 -18.33 2.09
C ASP A 173 19.57 -19.86 1.94
N LYS A 174 18.38 -20.46 2.11
CA LYS A 174 18.16 -21.90 1.91
C LYS A 174 17.95 -22.24 0.45
N HIS A 175 18.86 -23.01 -0.12
CA HIS A 175 18.88 -23.33 -1.55
C HIS A 175 17.58 -24.02 -2.04
N SER A 176 17.03 -24.96 -1.27
CA SER A 176 15.78 -25.65 -1.62
C SER A 176 14.60 -24.68 -1.70
N TYR A 177 14.44 -23.85 -0.68
CA TYR A 177 13.37 -22.86 -0.62
C TYR A 177 13.43 -21.85 -1.77
N ARG A 178 14.65 -21.37 -2.07
CA ARG A 178 14.86 -20.48 -3.22
C ARG A 178 14.48 -21.11 -4.55
N SER A 179 14.81 -22.40 -4.75
CA SER A 179 14.47 -23.14 -5.96
C SER A 179 12.96 -23.30 -6.12
N ASP A 180 12.26 -23.64 -5.03
CA ASP A 180 10.80 -23.80 -5.01
C ASP A 180 10.10 -22.48 -5.28
N PHE A 181 10.58 -21.40 -4.66
CA PHE A 181 10.06 -20.05 -4.93
C PHE A 181 10.26 -19.63 -6.39
N LEU A 182 11.44 -19.84 -6.98
CA LEU A 182 11.67 -19.51 -8.39
C LEU A 182 10.75 -20.30 -9.33
N ASN A 183 10.48 -21.57 -9.03
CA ASN A 183 9.53 -22.37 -9.78
C ASN A 183 8.08 -21.84 -9.63
N LYS A 184 7.67 -21.42 -8.43
CA LYS A 184 6.39 -20.76 -8.16
C LYS A 184 6.28 -19.46 -8.93
N LEU A 185 7.30 -18.60 -8.84
CA LEU A 185 7.36 -17.30 -9.52
C LEU A 185 7.28 -17.45 -11.03
N HIS A 186 7.98 -18.43 -11.62
CA HIS A 186 7.88 -18.71 -13.05
C HIS A 186 6.45 -19.08 -13.48
N LYS A 187 5.74 -19.85 -12.64
CA LYS A 187 4.32 -20.17 -12.89
C LYS A 187 3.43 -18.93 -12.79
N TYR A 188 3.67 -18.09 -11.81
CA TYR A 188 2.96 -16.82 -11.63
C TYR A 188 3.10 -15.94 -12.86
N ILE A 189 4.34 -15.65 -13.28
CA ILE A 189 4.61 -14.81 -14.44
C ILE A 189 3.95 -15.34 -15.71
N ASN A 190 4.05 -16.64 -15.98
CA ASN A 190 3.43 -17.25 -17.16
C ASN A 190 1.89 -17.20 -17.14
N ASN A 191 1.28 -16.86 -16.02
CA ASN A 191 -0.16 -16.73 -15.86
C ASN A 191 -0.61 -15.29 -15.50
N GLY A 192 0.23 -14.31 -15.79
CA GLY A 192 -0.14 -12.91 -15.69
C GLY A 192 0.02 -12.26 -14.31
N LEU A 193 0.65 -12.96 -13.35
CA LEU A 193 1.06 -12.34 -12.08
C LEU A 193 2.48 -11.80 -12.26
N ILE A 194 2.58 -10.52 -12.55
CA ILE A 194 3.84 -9.88 -12.95
C ILE A 194 4.40 -9.08 -11.77
N PRO A 195 5.66 -9.36 -11.34
CA PRO A 195 6.33 -8.54 -10.33
C PRO A 195 6.32 -7.06 -10.70
N ASP A 196 6.18 -6.20 -9.71
CA ASP A 196 6.09 -4.75 -9.83
C ASP A 196 4.93 -4.24 -10.71
N HIS A 197 3.94 -5.10 -11.00
CA HIS A 197 2.69 -4.72 -11.65
C HIS A 197 1.49 -5.12 -10.79
N ASN A 198 1.21 -6.41 -10.65
CA ASN A 198 0.12 -6.94 -9.82
C ASN A 198 0.59 -8.01 -8.82
N LEU A 199 1.90 -8.24 -8.75
CA LEU A 199 2.55 -9.13 -7.79
C LEU A 199 3.60 -8.35 -6.99
N ILE A 200 3.32 -8.11 -5.73
CA ILE A 200 4.21 -7.46 -4.78
C ILE A 200 5.13 -8.53 -4.18
N LEU A 201 6.43 -8.29 -4.22
CA LEU A 201 7.42 -9.20 -3.64
C LEU A 201 8.19 -8.48 -2.54
N THR A 202 8.32 -9.13 -1.38
CA THR A 202 9.24 -8.73 -0.31
C THR A 202 10.10 -9.90 0.10
N TYR A 203 11.29 -9.63 0.59
CA TYR A 203 12.31 -10.64 0.84
C TYR A 203 12.93 -10.48 2.22
N GLU A 204 13.33 -11.60 2.81
CA GLU A 204 14.18 -11.61 3.99
C GLU A 204 15.17 -12.79 3.98
N SER A 205 16.21 -12.68 4.79
CA SER A 205 17.16 -13.75 5.10
C SER A 205 17.51 -13.70 6.59
N ASP A 206 18.23 -14.70 7.10
CA ASP A 206 18.62 -14.75 8.51
C ASP A 206 19.40 -13.49 8.94
N ASP A 207 20.27 -12.96 8.05
CA ASP A 207 21.07 -11.76 8.31
C ASP A 207 20.35 -10.44 8.00
N HIS A 208 19.27 -10.48 7.21
CA HIS A 208 18.53 -9.31 6.75
C HIS A 208 17.02 -9.55 6.89
N PRO A 209 16.47 -9.36 8.10
CA PRO A 209 15.03 -9.48 8.33
C PRO A 209 14.26 -8.39 7.57
N LEU A 210 12.98 -8.61 7.34
CA LEU A 210 12.11 -7.64 6.68
C LEU A 210 12.15 -6.29 7.43
N ASP A 211 12.59 -5.25 6.73
CA ASP A 211 12.44 -3.88 7.20
C ASP A 211 11.01 -3.41 6.93
N ILE A 212 10.29 -3.03 7.99
CA ILE A 212 8.90 -2.56 7.90
C ILE A 212 8.72 -1.39 6.91
N ARG A 213 9.77 -0.57 6.71
CA ARG A 213 9.76 0.53 5.76
C ARG A 213 9.59 0.05 4.32
N ILE A 214 10.19 -1.10 3.97
CA ILE A 214 10.03 -1.71 2.64
C ILE A 214 8.56 -2.07 2.40
N ALA A 215 7.91 -2.69 3.39
CA ALA A 215 6.50 -3.03 3.28
C ALA A 215 5.61 -1.77 3.17
N ILE A 216 5.90 -0.71 3.94
CA ILE A 216 5.20 0.57 3.84
C ILE A 216 5.37 1.20 2.45
N ASP A 217 6.59 1.19 1.90
CA ASP A 217 6.87 1.76 0.59
C ASP A 217 6.13 0.97 -0.51
N LYS A 218 6.08 -0.37 -0.41
CA LYS A 218 5.28 -1.20 -1.33
C LYS A 218 3.78 -0.89 -1.23
N ILE A 219 3.24 -0.72 -0.04
CA ILE A 219 1.83 -0.33 0.13
C ILE A 219 1.56 1.03 -0.52
N ARG A 220 2.43 2.00 -0.32
CA ARG A 220 2.29 3.33 -0.93
C ARG A 220 2.36 3.26 -2.44
N GLU A 221 3.34 2.54 -2.96
CA GLU A 221 3.60 2.42 -4.40
C GLU A 221 2.43 1.76 -5.14
N PHE A 222 1.88 0.66 -4.61
CA PHE A 222 0.93 -0.19 -5.32
C PHE A 222 -0.53 -0.01 -4.90
N LEU A 223 -0.78 0.47 -3.68
CA LEU A 223 -2.11 0.38 -3.07
C LEU A 223 -2.66 1.74 -2.58
N LEU A 224 -1.83 2.77 -2.47
CA LEU A 224 -2.24 4.10 -2.00
C LEU A 224 -2.00 5.21 -3.00
N TYR A 225 -1.04 5.06 -3.92
CA TYR A 225 -0.81 6.05 -4.96
C TYR A 225 -1.77 5.79 -6.11
N ASP A 226 -2.82 6.59 -6.15
CA ASP A 226 -3.70 6.68 -7.28
C ASP A 226 -3.27 7.86 -8.15
N GLU A 227 -3.12 7.60 -9.46
CA GLU A 227 -3.28 8.46 -10.65
C GLU A 227 -3.02 9.98 -10.59
N LEU A 228 -2.36 10.52 -9.56
CA LEU A 228 -1.95 11.94 -9.55
C LEU A 228 -0.68 12.21 -10.40
N GLN A 229 -0.21 11.23 -11.18
CA GLN A 229 0.92 11.41 -12.10
C GLN A 229 0.54 11.39 -13.58
N THR A 230 -0.74 11.62 -13.91
CA THR A 230 -1.14 11.82 -15.32
C THR A 230 -1.87 13.15 -15.49
N ILE A 231 -1.16 14.25 -15.26
CA ILE A 231 -1.46 15.56 -15.84
C ILE A 231 -0.12 16.21 -16.23
#